data_0d891a8d6291a8866ae39eb081c86a55
#
_entry.id   0d891a8d6291a8866ae39eb081c86a55
#
_cell.length_a   1.000
_cell.length_b   1.000
_cell.length_c   1.000
_cell.angle_alpha   90.00
_cell.angle_beta   90.00
_cell.angle_gamma   90.00
#
_symmetry.space_group_name_H-M   'P 1'
#
loop_
_entity.id
_entity.type
_entity.pdbx_description
1 polymer ?
#
loop_
_entity_poly.entity_id
_entity_poly.type
_entity_poly.pdbx_seq_one_letter_code
_entity_poly.pdbx_strand_id
1 'polypeptide(L)'
;MTTYDVTAITDRELIARFGLDAREIGEETLRLAESEIGLREWQPSAEDLTAFDRVHELEALNEEMLKTDNFRNLLVSQAADMRVVLLLIAGCVVLMRRVKDNPDDEARRRLSIEAAYIYAPLAHKLGLYKLKSELEDLSLKYLEHQAYYMIKESLNATKKSRDAYIERFIAPIHQMLTAAGLRYHMKGRTKSIHSIWQKMKKQHCGFEKVYDLFAIRIILDSAPEKEVADCWKVFSLITNRYESNLKRLRDWVTVPKSNGYESLHVTVLGPEDKWVEVQIRTERMDEVAEHGLAAHWRYKGVKSSEGGVDSWLADIRAALEAGKDPHVDDGVSTGLKENSVYVFTPKGDLFKLPIGSTVLDFAYLIHSKIGNRCVGGIVDGKNVSLRQPLRSG
;
A
#
# COMPACT_ATOMS: atom_id res chain seq x y z
N MET A 1 17.87 6.16 -25.02
CA MET A 1 17.37 7.48 -25.50
C MET A 1 15.89 7.34 -25.69
N THR A 2 15.07 8.11 -25.02
CA THR A 2 13.60 8.10 -25.19
C THR A 2 13.27 8.56 -26.62
N THR A 3 12.41 7.83 -27.32
CA THR A 3 11.99 8.14 -28.69
C THR A 3 10.82 9.12 -28.74
N TYR A 4 10.31 9.55 -27.59
CA TYR A 4 9.21 10.51 -27.44
C TYR A 4 9.64 11.75 -26.62
N ASP A 5 8.86 12.81 -26.71
CA ASP A 5 9.07 14.01 -25.90
C ASP A 5 8.62 13.75 -24.45
N VAL A 6 9.58 13.75 -23.53
CA VAL A 6 9.32 13.50 -22.10
C VAL A 6 8.37 14.51 -21.46
N THR A 7 8.14 15.68 -22.07
CA THR A 7 7.16 16.65 -21.58
C THR A 7 5.72 16.18 -21.79
N ALA A 8 5.50 15.21 -22.68
CA ALA A 8 4.17 14.67 -22.97
C ALA A 8 3.60 13.82 -21.82
N ILE A 9 4.43 13.37 -20.86
CA ILE A 9 3.98 12.62 -19.68
C ILE A 9 3.74 13.51 -18.45
N THR A 10 3.69 14.82 -18.63
CA THR A 10 3.63 15.79 -17.52
C THR A 10 2.44 16.73 -17.66
N ASP A 11 1.87 17.17 -16.55
CA ASP A 11 0.90 18.28 -16.52
C ASP A 11 1.62 19.60 -16.84
N ARG A 12 1.63 19.98 -18.11
CA ARG A 12 2.32 21.17 -18.60
C ARG A 12 1.72 22.46 -18.04
N GLU A 13 0.40 22.51 -17.82
CA GLU A 13 -0.28 23.69 -17.28
C GLU A 13 0.13 23.92 -15.83
N LEU A 14 0.05 22.87 -15.03
CA LEU A 14 0.42 22.94 -13.61
C LEU A 14 1.92 23.22 -13.42
N ILE A 15 2.78 22.60 -14.24
CA ILE A 15 4.22 22.84 -14.23
C ILE A 15 4.55 24.31 -14.58
N ALA A 16 3.86 24.87 -15.58
CA ALA A 16 4.02 26.28 -15.97
C ALA A 16 3.57 27.23 -14.84
N ARG A 17 2.46 26.93 -14.15
CA ARG A 17 2.02 27.69 -12.97
C ARG A 17 3.05 27.68 -11.85
N PHE A 18 3.77 26.58 -11.69
CA PHE A 18 4.86 26.48 -10.71
C PHE A 18 6.18 27.11 -11.17
N GLY A 19 6.28 27.53 -12.42
CA GLY A 19 7.53 28.05 -13.02
C GLY A 19 8.62 26.99 -13.12
N LEU A 20 8.25 25.72 -13.26
CA LEU A 20 9.17 24.60 -13.39
C LEU A 20 9.43 24.25 -14.87
N ASP A 21 10.52 23.56 -15.13
CA ASP A 21 10.85 23.04 -16.46
C ASP A 21 10.20 21.67 -16.67
N ALA A 22 9.30 21.59 -17.67
CA ALA A 22 8.55 20.37 -17.96
C ALA A 22 9.43 19.18 -18.36
N ARG A 23 10.57 19.46 -19.03
CA ARG A 23 11.50 18.41 -19.42
C ARG A 23 12.25 17.86 -18.22
N GLU A 24 12.70 18.73 -17.31
CA GLU A 24 13.35 18.32 -16.07
C GLU A 24 12.41 17.46 -15.21
N ILE A 25 11.15 17.88 -15.08
CA ILE A 25 10.12 17.10 -14.35
C ILE A 25 9.86 15.75 -15.04
N GLY A 26 9.74 15.71 -16.37
CA GLY A 26 9.55 14.46 -17.10
C GLY A 26 10.70 13.48 -16.92
N GLU A 27 11.94 13.96 -17.02
CA GLU A 27 13.14 13.13 -16.81
C GLU A 27 13.24 12.63 -15.35
N GLU A 28 12.89 13.46 -14.36
CA GLU A 28 12.86 13.06 -12.94
C GLU A 28 11.75 12.04 -12.69
N THR A 29 10.59 12.19 -13.34
CA THR A 29 9.48 11.24 -13.28
C THR A 29 9.89 9.86 -13.78
N LEU A 30 10.57 9.79 -14.94
CA LEU A 30 11.07 8.53 -15.47
C LEU A 30 12.12 7.89 -14.55
N ARG A 31 13.06 8.67 -14.01
CA ARG A 31 14.04 8.16 -13.04
C ARG A 31 13.38 7.60 -11.80
N LEU A 32 12.36 8.27 -11.27
CA LEU A 32 11.60 7.77 -10.11
C LEU A 32 10.84 6.49 -10.45
N ALA A 33 10.18 6.45 -11.61
CA ALA A 33 9.45 5.28 -12.08
C ALA A 33 10.39 4.07 -12.25
N GLU A 34 11.58 4.26 -12.79
CA GLU A 34 12.57 3.19 -12.91
C GLU A 34 13.07 2.71 -11.54
N SER A 35 13.45 3.64 -10.66
CA SER A 35 14.11 3.29 -9.38
C SER A 35 13.16 2.75 -8.33
N GLU A 36 11.95 3.30 -8.18
CA GLU A 36 11.02 2.99 -7.11
C GLU A 36 9.86 2.08 -7.57
N ILE A 37 9.45 2.18 -8.84
CA ILE A 37 8.35 1.38 -9.40
C ILE A 37 8.88 0.19 -10.20
N GLY A 38 10.14 0.26 -10.69
CA GLY A 38 10.76 -0.78 -11.50
C GLY A 38 10.34 -0.73 -12.97
N LEU A 39 9.76 0.37 -13.43
CA LEU A 39 9.31 0.56 -14.79
C LEU A 39 10.51 0.81 -15.73
N ARG A 40 11.03 -0.27 -16.34
CA ARG A 40 12.20 -0.22 -17.23
C ARG A 40 11.78 -0.44 -18.68
N GLU A 41 12.49 0.20 -19.60
CA GLU A 41 12.43 -0.07 -21.05
C GLU A 41 11.05 0.10 -21.71
N TRP A 42 10.02 0.54 -20.97
CA TRP A 42 8.72 0.82 -21.55
C TRP A 42 8.72 2.17 -22.26
N GLN A 43 8.14 2.18 -23.45
CA GLN A 43 7.94 3.40 -24.23
C GLN A 43 6.44 3.57 -24.49
N PRO A 44 5.86 4.73 -24.10
CA PRO A 44 4.45 5.00 -24.33
C PRO A 44 4.14 5.07 -25.83
N SER A 45 3.03 4.47 -26.22
CA SER A 45 2.45 4.63 -27.55
C SER A 45 1.84 6.02 -27.73
N ALA A 46 1.44 6.38 -28.94
CA ALA A 46 0.72 7.65 -29.17
C ALA A 46 -0.62 7.70 -28.43
N GLU A 47 -1.27 6.56 -28.24
CA GLU A 47 -2.50 6.46 -27.45
C GLU A 47 -2.24 6.70 -25.96
N ASP A 48 -1.16 6.14 -25.42
CA ASP A 48 -0.74 6.39 -24.03
C ASP A 48 -0.41 7.86 -23.80
N LEU A 49 0.30 8.51 -24.72
CA LEU A 49 0.60 9.94 -24.61
C LEU A 49 -0.67 10.79 -24.61
N THR A 50 -1.66 10.44 -25.44
CA THR A 50 -2.96 11.11 -25.45
C THR A 50 -3.72 10.86 -24.13
N ALA A 51 -3.50 9.74 -23.47
CA ALA A 51 -4.14 9.44 -22.19
C ALA A 51 -3.64 10.37 -21.06
N PHE A 52 -2.37 10.80 -21.07
CA PHE A 52 -1.88 11.81 -20.11
C PHE A 52 -2.65 13.12 -20.24
N ASP A 53 -2.81 13.64 -21.45
CA ASP A 53 -3.55 14.89 -21.68
C ASP A 53 -4.99 14.78 -21.19
N ARG A 54 -5.70 13.67 -21.50
CA ARG A 54 -7.07 13.44 -21.05
C ARG A 54 -7.19 13.37 -19.53
N VAL A 55 -6.22 12.74 -18.86
CA VAL A 55 -6.23 12.64 -17.39
C VAL A 55 -6.05 14.02 -16.78
N HIS A 56 -5.10 14.82 -17.26
CA HIS A 56 -4.88 16.17 -16.74
C HIS A 56 -6.07 17.11 -17.02
N GLU A 57 -6.76 16.97 -18.17
CA GLU A 57 -8.01 17.66 -18.42
C GLU A 57 -9.13 17.29 -17.42
N LEU A 58 -9.24 16.01 -17.07
CA LEU A 58 -10.20 15.54 -16.08
C LEU A 58 -9.88 16.06 -14.67
N GLU A 59 -8.62 16.10 -14.29
CA GLU A 59 -8.16 16.62 -13.00
C GLU A 59 -8.45 18.13 -12.87
N ALA A 60 -8.49 18.86 -13.97
CA ALA A 60 -8.84 20.28 -14.01
C ALA A 60 -10.31 20.59 -13.70
N LEU A 61 -11.17 19.57 -13.63
CA LEU A 61 -12.61 19.73 -13.37
C LEU A 61 -12.91 20.11 -11.91
N ASN A 62 -13.89 19.51 -11.28
CA ASN A 62 -14.38 19.91 -9.96
C ASN A 62 -13.68 19.18 -8.83
N GLU A 63 -13.18 19.92 -7.82
CA GLU A 63 -12.51 19.39 -6.62
C GLU A 63 -13.32 18.30 -5.87
N GLU A 64 -14.65 18.46 -5.78
CA GLU A 64 -15.48 17.46 -5.10
C GLU A 64 -15.55 16.14 -5.87
N MET A 65 -15.44 16.17 -7.19
CA MET A 65 -15.37 14.94 -8.00
C MET A 65 -14.07 14.18 -7.77
N LEU A 66 -12.94 14.87 -7.57
CA LEU A 66 -11.64 14.24 -7.34
C LEU A 66 -11.62 13.34 -6.10
N LYS A 67 -12.47 13.61 -5.12
CA LYS A 67 -12.56 12.87 -3.86
C LYS A 67 -13.31 11.55 -3.97
N THR A 68 -13.94 11.25 -5.12
CA THR A 68 -14.81 10.08 -5.29
C THR A 68 -14.07 8.86 -5.86
N ASP A 69 -14.51 7.66 -5.47
CA ASP A 69 -14.03 6.40 -6.05
C ASP A 69 -14.34 6.30 -7.55
N ASN A 70 -15.51 6.82 -7.96
CA ASN A 70 -15.92 6.84 -9.35
C ASN A 70 -14.98 7.65 -10.23
N PHE A 71 -14.43 8.75 -9.72
CA PHE A 71 -13.45 9.55 -10.46
C PHE A 71 -12.14 8.79 -10.66
N ARG A 72 -11.65 8.11 -9.62
CA ARG A 72 -10.45 7.25 -9.74
C ARG A 72 -10.62 6.15 -10.77
N ASN A 73 -11.80 5.51 -10.80
CA ASN A 73 -12.11 4.48 -11.79
C ASN A 73 -12.19 5.06 -13.20
N LEU A 74 -12.79 6.24 -13.37
CA LEU A 74 -12.83 6.96 -14.64
C LEU A 74 -11.41 7.27 -15.13
N LEU A 75 -10.55 7.79 -14.25
CA LEU A 75 -9.16 8.10 -14.59
C LEU A 75 -8.40 6.86 -15.06
N VAL A 76 -8.53 5.75 -14.35
CA VAL A 76 -7.92 4.46 -14.75
C VAL A 76 -8.46 4.00 -16.10
N SER A 77 -9.74 4.22 -16.41
CA SER A 77 -10.35 3.81 -17.68
C SER A 77 -9.82 4.62 -18.89
N GLN A 78 -9.30 5.82 -18.67
CA GLN A 78 -8.69 6.63 -19.74
C GLN A 78 -7.30 6.11 -20.15
N ALA A 79 -6.61 5.40 -19.27
CA ALA A 79 -5.30 4.84 -19.55
C ALA A 79 -5.45 3.53 -20.35
N ALA A 80 -4.96 3.47 -21.57
CA ALA A 80 -4.92 2.23 -22.35
C ALA A 80 -3.97 1.21 -21.70
N ASP A 81 -2.87 1.68 -21.12
CA ASP A 81 -1.86 0.91 -20.40
C ASP A 81 -1.76 1.38 -18.92
N MET A 82 -1.74 0.44 -17.99
CA MET A 82 -1.59 0.75 -16.56
C MET A 82 -0.25 1.42 -16.22
N ARG A 83 0.75 1.29 -17.07
CA ARG A 83 2.03 2.01 -16.93
C ARG A 83 1.87 3.53 -17.01
N VAL A 84 0.83 4.02 -17.70
CA VAL A 84 0.44 5.44 -17.66
C VAL A 84 0.09 5.86 -16.24
N VAL A 85 -0.73 5.07 -15.53
CA VAL A 85 -1.12 5.35 -14.14
C VAL A 85 0.10 5.35 -13.21
N LEU A 86 1.05 4.43 -13.44
CA LEU A 86 2.30 4.38 -12.67
C LEU A 86 3.15 5.63 -12.88
N LEU A 87 3.24 6.13 -14.12
CA LEU A 87 3.94 7.39 -14.42
C LEU A 87 3.23 8.62 -13.86
N LEU A 88 1.90 8.66 -13.89
CA LEU A 88 1.12 9.73 -13.25
C LEU A 88 1.38 9.79 -11.73
N ILE A 89 1.41 8.64 -11.05
CA ILE A 89 1.78 8.57 -9.62
C ILE A 89 3.21 9.11 -9.42
N ALA A 90 4.17 8.68 -10.24
CA ALA A 90 5.55 9.15 -10.15
C ALA A 90 5.66 10.66 -10.39
N GLY A 91 4.98 11.18 -11.42
CA GLY A 91 4.91 12.60 -11.75
C GLY A 91 4.33 13.44 -10.61
N CYS A 92 3.23 12.98 -10.02
CA CYS A 92 2.65 13.65 -8.85
C CYS A 92 3.64 13.69 -7.67
N VAL A 93 4.37 12.61 -7.38
CA VAL A 93 5.40 12.60 -6.32
C VAL A 93 6.50 13.62 -6.62
N VAL A 94 7.00 13.66 -7.86
CA VAL A 94 8.05 14.60 -8.28
C VAL A 94 7.57 16.04 -8.11
N LEU A 95 6.37 16.37 -8.60
CA LEU A 95 5.79 17.70 -8.44
C LEU A 95 5.61 18.07 -6.96
N MET A 96 5.05 17.18 -6.14
CA MET A 96 4.86 17.41 -4.70
C MET A 96 6.18 17.68 -3.96
N ARG A 97 7.30 17.10 -4.39
CA ARG A 97 8.63 17.38 -3.85
C ARG A 97 9.15 18.77 -4.24
N ARG A 98 8.84 19.23 -5.47
CA ARG A 98 9.35 20.47 -6.07
C ARG A 98 8.57 21.72 -5.66
N VAL A 99 7.28 21.58 -5.29
CA VAL A 99 6.41 22.74 -5.01
C VAL A 99 6.55 23.33 -3.60
N LYS A 100 7.55 22.89 -2.83
CA LYS A 100 7.71 23.23 -1.40
C LYS A 100 7.68 24.74 -1.12
N ASP A 101 8.37 25.52 -1.93
CA ASP A 101 8.56 26.96 -1.71
C ASP A 101 7.84 27.78 -2.79
N ASN A 102 6.91 27.18 -3.53
CA ASN A 102 6.18 27.86 -4.59
C ASN A 102 5.12 28.80 -3.99
N PRO A 103 5.01 30.05 -4.45
CA PRO A 103 4.06 31.03 -3.94
C PRO A 103 2.61 30.82 -4.39
N ASP A 104 2.35 30.01 -5.44
CA ASP A 104 0.99 29.71 -5.89
C ASP A 104 0.31 28.72 -4.94
N ASP A 105 -0.30 29.24 -3.88
CA ASP A 105 -0.98 28.47 -2.85
C ASP A 105 -2.19 27.70 -3.41
N GLU A 106 -2.88 28.23 -4.40
CA GLU A 106 -4.03 27.59 -5.02
C GLU A 106 -3.63 26.37 -5.84
N ALA A 107 -2.63 26.49 -6.72
CA ALA A 107 -2.09 25.39 -7.50
C ALA A 107 -1.49 24.31 -6.58
N ARG A 108 -0.77 24.72 -5.52
CA ARG A 108 -0.20 23.78 -4.54
C ARG A 108 -1.29 23.05 -3.75
N ARG A 109 -2.39 23.73 -3.38
CA ARG A 109 -3.53 23.11 -2.73
C ARG A 109 -4.21 22.10 -3.65
N ARG A 110 -4.43 22.46 -4.92
CA ARG A 110 -5.01 21.56 -5.94
C ARG A 110 -4.18 20.30 -6.09
N LEU A 111 -2.88 20.42 -6.36
CA LEU A 111 -1.97 19.27 -6.46
C LEU A 111 -1.99 18.40 -5.20
N SER A 112 -2.12 19.02 -4.01
CA SER A 112 -2.21 18.28 -2.74
C SER A 112 -3.52 17.50 -2.60
N ILE A 113 -4.61 17.97 -3.16
CA ILE A 113 -5.90 17.25 -3.22
C ILE A 113 -5.80 16.07 -4.18
N GLU A 114 -5.24 16.27 -5.37
CA GLU A 114 -4.96 15.19 -6.32
C GLU A 114 -4.08 14.10 -5.68
N ALA A 115 -2.99 14.51 -5.03
CA ALA A 115 -2.10 13.60 -4.31
C ALA A 115 -2.83 12.79 -3.22
N ALA A 116 -3.68 13.45 -2.40
CA ALA A 116 -4.38 12.82 -1.28
C ALA A 116 -5.52 11.89 -1.72
N TYR A 117 -6.30 12.31 -2.72
CA TYR A 117 -7.56 11.64 -3.04
C TYR A 117 -7.50 10.78 -4.31
N ILE A 118 -6.52 10.99 -5.19
CA ILE A 118 -6.35 10.20 -6.41
C ILE A 118 -5.10 9.31 -6.28
N TYR A 119 -3.93 9.92 -6.22
CA TYR A 119 -2.67 9.21 -6.41
C TYR A 119 -2.22 8.38 -5.21
N ALA A 120 -2.44 8.84 -3.97
CA ALA A 120 -2.13 8.03 -2.80
C ALA A 120 -3.04 6.78 -2.67
N PRO A 121 -4.37 6.85 -2.90
CA PRO A 121 -5.22 5.67 -2.99
C PRO A 121 -4.85 4.72 -4.13
N LEU A 122 -4.52 5.23 -5.33
CA LEU A 122 -4.05 4.41 -6.44
C LEU A 122 -2.72 3.73 -6.11
N ALA A 123 -1.75 4.46 -5.55
CA ALA A 123 -0.49 3.90 -5.09
C ALA A 123 -0.69 2.80 -4.02
N HIS A 124 -1.66 2.99 -3.12
CA HIS A 124 -2.04 1.95 -2.15
C HIS A 124 -2.57 0.69 -2.83
N LYS A 125 -3.51 0.85 -3.76
CA LYS A 125 -4.07 -0.29 -4.51
C LYS A 125 -3.01 -1.01 -5.33
N LEU A 126 -2.04 -0.28 -5.87
CA LEU A 126 -0.92 -0.81 -6.65
C LEU A 126 0.24 -1.33 -5.77
N GLY A 127 0.10 -1.35 -4.43
CA GLY A 127 1.13 -1.84 -3.52
C GLY A 127 2.36 -0.95 -3.40
N LEU A 128 2.33 0.28 -3.93
CA LEU A 128 3.42 1.25 -3.87
C LEU A 128 3.41 2.00 -2.53
N TYR A 129 3.55 1.27 -1.43
CA TYR A 129 3.34 1.81 -0.07
C TYR A 129 4.28 2.94 0.33
N LYS A 130 5.51 2.95 -0.21
CA LYS A 130 6.48 4.03 0.02
C LYS A 130 5.98 5.33 -0.60
N LEU A 131 5.63 5.31 -1.89
CA LEU A 131 5.12 6.47 -2.61
C LEU A 131 3.76 6.94 -2.05
N LYS A 132 2.89 5.99 -1.70
CA LYS A 132 1.63 6.27 -1.02
C LYS A 132 1.86 7.07 0.28
N SER A 133 2.74 6.61 1.15
CA SER A 133 3.01 7.28 2.42
C SER A 133 3.64 8.66 2.24
N GLU A 134 4.49 8.82 1.23
CA GLU A 134 5.09 10.10 0.88
C GLU A 134 4.05 11.09 0.35
N LEU A 135 3.17 10.67 -0.58
CA LEU A 135 2.08 11.49 -1.08
C LEU A 135 1.14 11.94 0.04
N GLU A 136 0.79 11.03 0.96
CA GLU A 136 -0.04 11.34 2.13
C GLU A 136 0.63 12.37 3.06
N ASP A 137 1.92 12.23 3.35
CA ASP A 137 2.64 13.16 4.22
C ASP A 137 2.83 14.53 3.55
N LEU A 138 3.15 14.57 2.25
CA LEU A 138 3.30 15.80 1.50
C LEU A 138 1.96 16.53 1.32
N SER A 139 0.89 15.81 1.01
CA SER A 139 -0.44 16.43 0.91
C SER A 139 -0.93 16.97 2.24
N LEU A 140 -0.75 16.22 3.34
CA LEU A 140 -1.10 16.68 4.67
C LEU A 140 -0.38 17.97 5.06
N LYS A 141 0.89 18.11 4.66
CA LYS A 141 1.70 19.29 4.94
C LYS A 141 1.06 20.58 4.40
N TYR A 142 0.36 20.51 3.27
CA TYR A 142 -0.26 21.69 2.65
C TYR A 142 -1.76 21.80 2.95
N LEU A 143 -2.46 20.67 3.12
CA LEU A 143 -3.90 20.68 3.43
C LEU A 143 -4.19 20.91 4.91
N GLU A 144 -3.34 20.38 5.81
CA GLU A 144 -3.50 20.43 7.27
C GLU A 144 -2.19 20.89 7.95
N HIS A 145 -1.71 22.04 7.54
CA HIS A 145 -0.40 22.57 7.88
C HIS A 145 -0.10 22.54 9.40
N GLN A 146 -1.04 23.02 10.22
CA GLN A 146 -0.84 23.05 11.68
C GLN A 146 -0.67 21.64 12.26
N ALA A 147 -1.52 20.70 11.85
CA ALA A 147 -1.44 19.32 12.32
C ALA A 147 -0.13 18.64 11.89
N TYR A 148 0.29 18.86 10.65
CA TYR A 148 1.54 18.31 10.14
C TYR A 148 2.75 18.76 10.95
N TYR A 149 2.90 20.08 11.17
CA TYR A 149 4.06 20.63 11.88
C TYR A 149 4.03 20.28 13.36
N MET A 150 2.87 20.31 14.01
CA MET A 150 2.72 19.89 15.41
C MET A 150 3.19 18.45 15.61
N ILE A 151 2.76 17.52 14.74
CA ILE A 151 3.19 16.11 14.82
C ILE A 151 4.67 15.97 14.50
N LYS A 152 5.19 16.68 13.50
CA LYS A 152 6.60 16.67 13.12
C LYS A 152 7.51 17.16 14.26
N GLU A 153 7.15 18.24 14.92
CA GLU A 153 7.88 18.79 16.07
C GLU A 153 7.84 17.81 17.25
N SER A 154 6.66 17.24 17.56
CA SER A 154 6.52 16.25 18.62
C SER A 154 7.36 14.99 18.33
N LEU A 155 7.41 14.54 17.08
CA LEU A 155 8.29 13.43 16.67
C LEU A 155 9.77 13.79 16.83
N ASN A 156 10.18 15.00 16.49
CA ASN A 156 11.56 15.46 16.64
C ASN A 156 11.96 15.58 18.12
N ALA A 157 11.11 16.20 18.92
CA ALA A 157 11.34 16.38 20.37
C ALA A 157 11.51 15.04 21.09
N THR A 158 10.75 14.02 20.69
CA THR A 158 10.79 12.68 21.31
C THR A 158 11.78 11.71 20.65
N LYS A 159 12.55 12.13 19.63
CA LYS A 159 13.40 11.22 18.85
C LYS A 159 14.42 10.48 19.73
N LYS A 160 15.21 11.20 20.52
CA LYS A 160 16.26 10.59 21.37
C LYS A 160 15.70 9.58 22.36
N SER A 161 14.58 9.91 23.01
CA SER A 161 13.95 9.01 23.99
C SER A 161 13.35 7.77 23.29
N ARG A 162 12.78 7.94 22.09
CA ARG A 162 12.30 6.81 21.28
C ARG A 162 13.43 5.90 20.84
N ASP A 163 14.52 6.46 20.32
CA ASP A 163 15.67 5.68 19.85
C ASP A 163 16.28 4.86 21.02
N ALA A 164 16.47 5.48 22.18
CA ALA A 164 16.92 4.79 23.38
C ALA A 164 15.95 3.71 23.88
N TYR A 165 14.63 3.95 23.75
CA TYR A 165 13.61 2.94 24.05
C TYR A 165 13.69 1.77 23.09
N ILE A 166 13.80 2.02 21.78
CA ILE A 166 13.92 1.00 20.73
C ILE A 166 15.14 0.13 20.98
N GLU A 167 16.29 0.71 21.30
CA GLU A 167 17.52 -0.03 21.61
C GLU A 167 17.34 -0.96 22.81
N ARG A 168 16.75 -0.47 23.91
CA ARG A 168 16.47 -1.30 25.09
C ARG A 168 15.48 -2.45 24.80
N PHE A 169 14.52 -2.23 23.92
CA PHE A 169 13.57 -3.26 23.50
C PHE A 169 14.21 -4.29 22.57
N ILE A 170 15.05 -3.84 21.62
CA ILE A 170 15.69 -4.70 20.62
C ILE A 170 16.80 -5.58 21.23
N ALA A 171 17.56 -5.10 22.20
CA ALA A 171 18.73 -5.81 22.72
C ALA A 171 18.43 -7.23 23.23
N PRO A 172 17.39 -7.50 24.04
CA PRO A 172 17.03 -8.87 24.43
C PRO A 172 16.58 -9.75 23.25
N ILE A 173 15.87 -9.15 22.27
CA ILE A 173 15.43 -9.86 21.08
C ILE A 173 16.64 -10.30 20.25
N HIS A 174 17.61 -9.42 20.10
CA HIS A 174 18.90 -9.75 19.44
C HIS A 174 19.55 -10.98 20.06
N GLN A 175 19.66 -11.02 21.39
CA GLN A 175 20.26 -12.15 22.10
C GLN A 175 19.49 -13.46 21.82
N MET A 176 18.16 -13.43 21.87
CA MET A 176 17.32 -14.61 21.65
C MET A 176 17.42 -15.13 20.21
N LEU A 177 17.36 -14.25 19.22
CA LEU A 177 17.41 -14.65 17.81
C LEU A 177 18.80 -15.17 17.42
N THR A 178 19.86 -14.56 17.94
CA THR A 178 21.23 -15.03 17.75
C THR A 178 21.46 -16.40 18.39
N ALA A 179 20.98 -16.60 19.63
CA ALA A 179 21.05 -17.89 20.30
C ALA A 179 20.25 -18.99 19.57
N ALA A 180 19.17 -18.63 18.89
CA ALA A 180 18.37 -19.53 18.06
C ALA A 180 19.01 -19.86 16.70
N GLY A 181 20.18 -19.27 16.37
CA GLY A 181 20.91 -19.50 15.12
C GLY A 181 20.23 -18.91 13.89
N LEU A 182 19.37 -17.90 14.06
CA LEU A 182 18.70 -17.24 12.95
C LEU A 182 19.58 -16.15 12.33
N ARG A 183 19.51 -16.01 11.01
CA ARG A 183 20.07 -14.88 10.28
C ARG A 183 18.98 -13.84 10.07
N TYR A 184 19.23 -12.62 10.46
CA TYR A 184 18.22 -11.56 10.43
C TYR A 184 18.86 -10.18 10.54
N HIS A 185 18.09 -9.18 10.20
CA HIS A 185 18.33 -7.80 10.60
C HIS A 185 17.07 -7.17 11.18
N MET A 186 17.23 -6.14 12.00
CA MET A 186 16.12 -5.44 12.64
C MET A 186 16.12 -3.96 12.28
N LYS A 187 14.93 -3.40 12.08
CA LYS A 187 14.73 -1.97 11.80
C LYS A 187 13.63 -1.42 12.70
N GLY A 188 13.89 -0.28 13.36
CA GLY A 188 12.81 0.54 13.89
C GLY A 188 12.16 1.34 12.76
N ARG A 189 10.85 1.31 12.66
CA ARG A 189 10.09 2.12 11.69
C ARG A 189 9.17 3.09 12.42
N THR A 190 9.40 4.38 12.26
CA THR A 190 8.44 5.41 12.69
C THR A 190 7.28 5.47 11.70
N LYS A 191 6.05 5.58 12.19
CA LYS A 191 4.87 5.77 11.34
C LYS A 191 4.91 7.12 10.64
N SER A 192 4.29 7.20 9.44
CA SER A 192 4.14 8.45 8.70
C SER A 192 3.32 9.46 9.51
N ILE A 193 3.57 10.75 9.30
CA ILE A 193 2.87 11.84 9.99
C ILE A 193 1.36 11.76 9.72
N HIS A 194 0.97 11.48 8.47
CA HIS A 194 -0.42 11.27 8.11
C HIS A 194 -1.06 10.10 8.88
N SER A 195 -0.36 8.97 9.01
CA SER A 195 -0.88 7.81 9.76
C SER A 195 -1.09 8.14 11.24
N ILE A 196 -0.21 8.95 11.83
CA ILE A 196 -0.34 9.43 13.22
C ILE A 196 -1.55 10.37 13.32
N TRP A 197 -1.67 11.34 12.41
CA TRP A 197 -2.78 12.28 12.36
C TRP A 197 -4.14 11.58 12.21
N GLN A 198 -4.26 10.60 11.32
CA GLN A 198 -5.47 9.80 11.16
C GLN A 198 -5.86 9.07 12.45
N LYS A 199 -4.87 8.54 13.20
CA LYS A 199 -5.12 7.90 14.49
C LYS A 199 -5.58 8.89 15.54
N MET A 200 -4.94 10.06 15.63
CA MET A 200 -5.36 11.12 16.54
C MET A 200 -6.81 11.53 16.27
N LYS A 201 -7.19 11.69 14.98
CA LYS A 201 -8.57 11.99 14.59
C LYS A 201 -9.55 10.86 14.97
N LYS A 202 -9.21 9.61 14.62
CA LYS A 202 -10.07 8.45 14.86
C LYS A 202 -10.27 8.14 16.35
N GLN A 203 -9.25 8.40 17.16
CA GLN A 203 -9.26 8.13 18.60
C GLN A 203 -9.62 9.37 19.43
N HIS A 204 -9.83 10.53 18.78
CA HIS A 204 -10.09 11.82 19.44
C HIS A 204 -9.07 12.11 20.55
N CYS A 205 -7.77 11.90 20.28
CA CYS A 205 -6.71 12.03 21.26
C CYS A 205 -5.53 12.89 20.77
N GLY A 206 -4.74 13.43 21.70
CA GLY A 206 -3.47 14.10 21.38
C GLY A 206 -2.36 13.14 21.00
N PHE A 207 -1.24 13.70 20.52
CA PHE A 207 -0.07 12.95 20.10
C PHE A 207 0.47 11.99 21.17
N GLU A 208 0.47 12.44 22.44
CA GLU A 208 1.01 11.70 23.59
C GLU A 208 0.25 10.40 23.88
N LYS A 209 -1.00 10.30 23.41
CA LYS A 209 -1.86 9.13 23.60
C LYS A 209 -1.80 8.16 22.44
N VAL A 210 -1.01 8.43 21.39
CA VAL A 210 -0.79 7.50 20.28
C VAL A 210 0.31 6.52 20.65
N TYR A 211 -0.08 5.33 21.12
CA TYR A 211 0.86 4.33 21.66
C TYR A 211 1.76 3.64 20.64
N ASP A 212 1.38 3.56 19.37
CA ASP A 212 2.10 2.82 18.34
C ASP A 212 2.77 3.77 17.31
N LEU A 213 3.54 4.73 17.80
CA LEU A 213 4.29 5.68 16.97
C LEU A 213 5.37 5.01 16.11
N PHE A 214 5.82 3.84 16.51
CA PHE A 214 6.83 3.05 15.79
C PHE A 214 6.48 1.56 15.84
N ALA A 215 7.07 0.82 14.93
CA ALA A 215 7.06 -0.64 14.91
C ALA A 215 8.51 -1.13 14.81
N ILE A 216 8.76 -2.33 15.32
CA ILE A 216 10.02 -3.02 15.12
C ILE A 216 9.81 -4.04 14.03
N ARG A 217 10.65 -4.01 13.00
CA ARG A 217 10.70 -5.03 11.97
C ARG A 217 11.83 -5.99 12.22
N ILE A 218 11.53 -7.28 12.15
CA ILE A 218 12.49 -8.37 12.14
C ILE A 218 12.42 -8.97 10.75
N ILE A 219 13.52 -8.87 10.01
CA ILE A 219 13.62 -9.32 8.63
C ILE A 219 14.59 -10.49 8.60
N LEU A 220 14.07 -11.66 8.23
CA LEU A 220 14.77 -12.94 8.25
C LEU A 220 15.40 -13.24 6.90
N ASP A 221 16.65 -13.66 6.90
CA ASP A 221 17.29 -14.30 5.75
C ASP A 221 16.98 -15.81 5.82
N SER A 222 15.85 -16.20 5.21
CA SER A 222 15.34 -17.57 5.23
C SER A 222 15.25 -18.14 3.83
N ALA A 223 15.50 -19.46 3.69
CA ALA A 223 15.22 -20.15 2.45
C ALA A 223 13.70 -20.20 2.18
N PRO A 224 13.24 -20.16 0.92
CA PRO A 224 11.83 -20.07 0.58
C PRO A 224 10.93 -21.11 1.26
N GLU A 225 11.44 -22.36 1.41
CA GLU A 225 10.71 -23.46 2.01
C GLU A 225 10.54 -23.33 3.52
N LYS A 226 11.31 -22.44 4.16
CA LYS A 226 11.33 -22.24 5.61
C LYS A 226 10.73 -20.91 6.04
N GLU A 227 10.40 -20.03 5.11
CA GLU A 227 9.96 -18.65 5.41
C GLU A 227 8.84 -18.61 6.46
N VAL A 228 7.77 -19.37 6.24
CA VAL A 228 6.62 -19.42 7.16
C VAL A 228 7.04 -19.98 8.52
N ALA A 229 7.78 -21.08 8.54
CA ALA A 229 8.22 -21.74 9.78
C ALA A 229 9.15 -20.84 10.60
N ASP A 230 10.09 -20.14 9.96
CA ASP A 230 11.02 -19.23 10.62
C ASP A 230 10.30 -18.00 11.19
N CYS A 231 9.30 -17.45 10.49
CA CYS A 231 8.46 -16.36 11.01
C CYS A 231 7.71 -16.80 12.28
N TRP A 232 7.12 -17.99 12.29
CA TRP A 232 6.43 -18.53 13.47
C TRP A 232 7.40 -18.89 14.60
N LYS A 233 8.63 -19.35 14.29
CA LYS A 233 9.68 -19.58 15.28
C LYS A 233 10.05 -18.28 16.01
N VAL A 234 10.24 -17.18 15.26
CA VAL A 234 10.51 -15.86 15.85
C VAL A 234 9.32 -15.37 16.68
N PHE A 235 8.10 -15.53 16.20
CA PHE A 235 6.90 -15.22 16.96
C PHE A 235 6.89 -15.94 18.32
N SER A 236 7.14 -17.25 18.33
CA SER A 236 7.20 -18.05 19.56
C SER A 236 8.27 -17.54 20.53
N LEU A 237 9.46 -17.22 20.03
CA LEU A 237 10.55 -16.69 20.86
C LEU A 237 10.15 -15.36 21.52
N ILE A 238 9.52 -14.47 20.78
CA ILE A 238 9.08 -13.15 21.28
C ILE A 238 7.97 -13.29 22.30
N THR A 239 6.95 -14.10 22.01
CA THR A 239 5.79 -14.28 22.90
C THR A 239 6.09 -15.09 24.15
N ASN A 240 7.14 -15.88 24.13
CA ASN A 240 7.69 -16.52 25.36
C ASN A 240 8.41 -15.52 26.27
N ARG A 241 8.92 -14.42 25.73
CA ARG A 241 9.65 -13.40 26.50
C ARG A 241 8.77 -12.23 26.95
N TYR A 242 7.81 -11.83 26.12
CA TYR A 242 6.96 -10.67 26.32
C TYR A 242 5.49 -11.07 26.32
N GLU A 243 4.71 -10.48 27.22
CA GLU A 243 3.26 -10.62 27.20
C GLU A 243 2.72 -10.12 25.86
N SER A 244 1.88 -10.90 25.18
CA SER A 244 1.35 -10.58 23.86
C SER A 244 -0.15 -10.31 23.87
N ASN A 245 -0.59 -9.34 23.07
CA ASN A 245 -1.98 -9.06 22.82
C ASN A 245 -2.48 -9.84 21.59
N LEU A 246 -2.95 -11.06 21.80
CA LEU A 246 -3.43 -11.93 20.74
C LEU A 246 -4.64 -11.37 19.96
N LYS A 247 -5.43 -10.44 20.53
CA LYS A 247 -6.51 -9.77 19.79
C LYS A 247 -5.99 -8.88 18.66
N ARG A 248 -4.71 -8.48 18.74
CA ARG A 248 -4.02 -7.68 17.74
C ARG A 248 -3.09 -8.49 16.84
N LEU A 249 -3.00 -9.80 17.01
CA LEU A 249 -2.27 -10.67 16.11
C LEU A 249 -2.84 -10.55 14.69
N ARG A 250 -1.95 -10.40 13.71
CA ARG A 250 -2.27 -10.43 12.28
C ARG A 250 -1.33 -11.41 11.59
N ASP A 251 -1.89 -12.47 11.10
CA ASP A 251 -1.18 -13.50 10.35
C ASP A 251 -1.44 -13.30 8.84
N TRP A 252 -0.54 -12.59 8.21
CA TRP A 252 -0.49 -12.45 6.76
C TRP A 252 0.68 -13.22 6.15
N VAL A 253 1.35 -14.08 6.93
CA VAL A 253 2.35 -15.01 6.44
C VAL A 253 1.70 -16.31 5.99
N THR A 254 0.78 -16.85 6.79
CA THR A 254 0.03 -18.06 6.46
C THR A 254 -1.06 -17.76 5.41
N VAL A 255 -1.72 -16.58 5.53
CA VAL A 255 -2.76 -16.12 4.60
C VAL A 255 -2.40 -14.70 4.16
N PRO A 256 -1.66 -14.54 3.06
CA PRO A 256 -1.30 -13.24 2.51
C PRO A 256 -2.52 -12.35 2.25
N LYS A 257 -2.33 -11.04 2.36
CA LYS A 257 -3.38 -10.10 1.92
C LYS A 257 -3.61 -10.20 0.42
N SER A 258 -4.77 -9.77 -0.01
CA SER A 258 -5.14 -9.70 -1.43
C SER A 258 -4.13 -8.93 -2.30
N ASN A 259 -3.42 -7.98 -1.73
CA ASN A 259 -2.36 -7.22 -2.41
C ASN A 259 -0.96 -7.86 -2.31
N GLY A 260 -0.86 -9.14 -1.98
CA GLY A 260 0.41 -9.86 -1.85
C GLY A 260 1.26 -9.48 -0.62
N TYR A 261 0.72 -8.65 0.28
CA TYR A 261 1.44 -8.31 1.52
C TYR A 261 1.52 -9.49 2.46
N GLU A 262 2.73 -9.86 2.84
CA GLU A 262 3.04 -10.94 3.77
C GLU A 262 3.80 -10.38 4.98
N SER A 263 3.32 -10.62 6.19
CA SER A 263 4.01 -10.29 7.44
C SER A 263 3.24 -10.86 8.64
N LEU A 264 3.91 -11.30 9.67
CA LEU A 264 3.31 -11.68 10.93
C LEU A 264 3.43 -10.49 11.89
N HIS A 265 2.30 -9.93 12.33
CA HIS A 265 2.29 -8.79 13.25
C HIS A 265 1.86 -9.25 14.64
N VAL A 266 2.67 -8.98 15.63
CA VAL A 266 2.36 -9.20 17.03
C VAL A 266 2.53 -7.92 17.82
N THR A 267 1.63 -7.65 18.75
CA THR A 267 1.75 -6.54 19.70
C THR A 267 2.11 -7.10 21.06
N VAL A 268 3.23 -6.66 21.61
CA VAL A 268 3.76 -7.15 22.89
C VAL A 268 3.97 -6.01 23.89
N LEU A 269 3.90 -6.34 25.17
CA LEU A 269 4.19 -5.41 26.25
C LEU A 269 5.70 -5.32 26.44
N GLY A 270 6.27 -4.19 26.02
CA GLY A 270 7.69 -3.89 26.13
C GLY A 270 8.05 -3.21 27.45
N PRO A 271 9.30 -2.68 27.58
CA PRO A 271 9.71 -1.90 28.73
C PRO A 271 8.76 -0.73 29.02
N GLU A 272 8.69 -0.30 30.27
CA GLU A 272 7.86 0.83 30.72
C GLU A 272 6.35 0.61 30.45
N ASP A 273 5.90 -0.64 30.41
CA ASP A 273 4.50 -1.06 30.15
C ASP A 273 3.92 -0.47 28.85
N LYS A 274 4.77 -0.31 27.84
CA LYS A 274 4.36 0.22 26.54
C LYS A 274 4.14 -0.90 25.52
N TRP A 275 3.00 -0.88 24.87
CA TRP A 275 2.71 -1.81 23.78
C TRP A 275 3.53 -1.49 22.53
N VAL A 276 4.26 -2.47 22.03
CA VAL A 276 5.11 -2.38 20.83
C VAL A 276 4.61 -3.35 19.76
N GLU A 277 4.42 -2.85 18.56
CA GLU A 277 4.13 -3.69 17.39
C GLU A 277 5.44 -4.23 16.84
N VAL A 278 5.53 -5.56 16.71
CA VAL A 278 6.63 -6.26 16.07
C VAL A 278 6.10 -6.89 14.77
N GLN A 279 6.76 -6.57 13.66
CA GLN A 279 6.48 -7.09 12.33
C GLN A 279 7.58 -8.08 11.97
N ILE A 280 7.21 -9.33 11.72
CA ILE A 280 8.12 -10.43 11.40
C ILE A 280 7.86 -10.82 9.96
N ARG A 281 8.91 -10.85 9.14
CA ARG A 281 8.86 -11.22 7.73
C ARG A 281 10.24 -11.58 7.20
N THR A 282 10.30 -12.20 6.03
CA THR A 282 11.57 -12.51 5.38
C THR A 282 12.02 -11.36 4.47
N GLU A 283 13.26 -11.44 3.93
CA GLU A 283 13.76 -10.45 2.98
C GLU A 283 12.89 -10.34 1.74
N ARG A 284 12.41 -11.48 1.20
CA ARG A 284 11.45 -11.49 0.09
C ARG A 284 10.15 -10.75 0.44
N MET A 285 9.58 -11.06 1.61
CA MET A 285 8.35 -10.41 2.09
C MET A 285 8.55 -8.92 2.35
N ASP A 286 9.73 -8.51 2.86
CA ASP A 286 10.10 -7.10 3.06
C ASP A 286 10.21 -6.37 1.74
N GLU A 287 10.86 -6.96 0.74
CA GLU A 287 10.98 -6.41 -0.60
C GLU A 287 9.60 -6.20 -1.24
N VAL A 288 8.71 -7.20 -1.16
CA VAL A 288 7.32 -7.07 -1.64
C VAL A 288 6.56 -5.98 -0.89
N ALA A 289 6.74 -5.88 0.43
CA ALA A 289 6.06 -4.87 1.23
C ALA A 289 6.59 -3.43 1.02
N GLU A 290 7.85 -3.25 0.64
CA GLU A 290 8.45 -1.92 0.40
C GLU A 290 8.30 -1.46 -1.05
N HIS A 291 8.44 -2.37 -2.00
CA HIS A 291 8.50 -2.07 -3.42
C HIS A 291 7.28 -2.55 -4.22
N GLY A 292 6.35 -3.29 -3.59
CA GLY A 292 5.13 -3.76 -4.23
C GLY A 292 5.40 -4.45 -5.57
N LEU A 293 4.89 -3.85 -6.63
CA LEU A 293 5.06 -4.30 -8.01
C LEU A 293 6.50 -4.50 -8.46
N ALA A 294 7.39 -3.57 -8.09
CA ALA A 294 8.79 -3.62 -8.49
C ALA A 294 9.50 -4.86 -7.93
N ALA A 295 9.14 -5.30 -6.72
CA ALA A 295 9.64 -6.54 -6.14
C ALA A 295 9.15 -7.75 -6.94
N HIS A 296 7.89 -7.75 -7.33
CA HIS A 296 7.31 -8.84 -8.11
C HIS A 296 8.01 -9.02 -9.47
N TRP A 297 8.40 -7.92 -10.12
CA TRP A 297 9.17 -7.95 -11.36
C TRP A 297 10.60 -8.48 -11.17
N ARG A 298 11.25 -8.17 -10.04
CA ARG A 298 12.59 -8.67 -9.71
C ARG A 298 12.61 -10.17 -9.41
N TYR A 299 11.61 -10.67 -8.66
CA TYR A 299 11.57 -12.07 -8.21
C TYR A 299 11.05 -13.06 -9.24
N LYS A 300 10.10 -12.68 -10.09
CA LYS A 300 9.64 -13.55 -11.19
C LYS A 300 10.66 -13.69 -12.32
N GLY A 301 11.76 -12.93 -12.27
CA GLY A 301 12.96 -13.10 -13.09
C GLY A 301 12.68 -13.08 -14.59
N VAL A 302 13.64 -12.60 -15.34
CA VAL A 302 13.79 -12.54 -16.81
C VAL A 302 13.40 -13.80 -17.63
N LYS A 303 12.72 -14.79 -17.02
CA LYS A 303 12.24 -16.02 -17.65
C LYS A 303 10.72 -16.10 -17.90
N SER A 304 9.94 -15.06 -17.55
CA SER A 304 8.55 -15.00 -18.00
C SER A 304 8.55 -14.39 -19.41
N SER A 305 8.03 -15.16 -20.38
CA SER A 305 7.69 -14.72 -21.72
C SER A 305 7.11 -13.29 -21.72
N GLU A 306 7.41 -12.53 -22.75
CA GLU A 306 7.02 -11.12 -22.95
C GLU A 306 5.53 -10.76 -22.69
N GLY A 307 4.64 -11.73 -22.47
CA GLY A 307 3.23 -11.52 -22.15
C GLY A 307 2.84 -11.51 -20.66
N GLY A 308 3.75 -11.85 -19.74
CA GLY A 308 3.35 -12.03 -18.33
C GLY A 308 3.09 -10.71 -17.56
N VAL A 309 3.80 -9.64 -17.91
CA VAL A 309 3.62 -8.32 -17.30
C VAL A 309 2.37 -7.64 -17.85
N ASP A 310 2.18 -7.70 -19.15
CA ASP A 310 1.04 -7.05 -19.83
C ASP A 310 -0.28 -7.72 -19.43
N SER A 311 -0.33 -9.06 -19.34
CA SER A 311 -1.48 -9.78 -18.82
C SER A 311 -1.82 -9.37 -17.39
N TRP A 312 -0.83 -9.32 -16.53
CA TRP A 312 -1.03 -8.92 -15.14
C TRP A 312 -1.46 -7.44 -14.98
N LEU A 313 -0.91 -6.51 -15.78
CA LEU A 313 -1.36 -5.12 -15.81
C LEU A 313 -2.80 -5.00 -16.30
N ALA A 314 -3.20 -5.82 -17.27
CA ALA A 314 -4.58 -5.89 -17.75
C ALA A 314 -5.55 -6.40 -16.66
N ASP A 315 -5.14 -7.40 -15.88
CA ASP A 315 -5.93 -7.93 -14.76
C ASP A 315 -6.11 -6.89 -13.66
N ILE A 316 -5.05 -6.15 -13.33
CA ILE A 316 -5.11 -5.02 -12.39
C ILE A 316 -6.09 -3.96 -12.89
N ARG A 317 -6.00 -3.60 -14.17
CA ARG A 317 -6.90 -2.62 -14.76
C ARG A 317 -8.35 -3.06 -14.65
N ALA A 318 -8.65 -4.29 -15.05
CA ALA A 318 -10.00 -4.85 -14.95
C ALA A 318 -10.53 -4.85 -13.51
N ALA A 319 -9.66 -5.15 -12.53
CA ALA A 319 -10.01 -5.09 -11.12
C ALA A 319 -10.30 -3.67 -10.63
N LEU A 320 -9.50 -2.67 -11.06
CA LEU A 320 -9.70 -1.26 -10.71
C LEU A 320 -10.97 -0.70 -11.33
N GLU A 321 -11.24 -0.98 -12.61
CA GLU A 321 -12.43 -0.54 -13.34
C GLU A 321 -13.71 -1.14 -12.73
N ALA A 322 -13.64 -2.39 -12.28
CA ALA A 322 -14.74 -3.05 -11.57
C ALA A 322 -14.93 -2.58 -10.12
N GLY A 323 -14.17 -1.57 -9.66
CA GLY A 323 -14.15 -1.15 -8.25
C GLY A 323 -13.51 -2.18 -7.32
N LYS A 324 -12.77 -3.14 -7.87
CA LYS A 324 -12.13 -4.25 -7.20
C LYS A 324 -10.72 -3.88 -6.77
N ASP A 325 -10.21 -4.48 -5.68
CA ASP A 325 -8.80 -4.36 -5.34
C ASP A 325 -7.96 -5.20 -6.36
N PRO A 326 -7.08 -4.58 -7.16
CA PRO A 326 -6.32 -5.28 -8.20
C PRO A 326 -5.33 -6.33 -7.66
N HIS A 327 -5.09 -6.33 -6.36
CA HIS A 327 -4.24 -7.33 -5.69
C HIS A 327 -5.00 -8.57 -5.21
N VAL A 328 -6.24 -8.72 -5.63
CA VAL A 328 -6.98 -9.95 -5.46
C VAL A 328 -6.71 -10.84 -6.66
N ASP A 329 -5.83 -11.76 -6.42
CA ASP A 329 -5.39 -12.82 -7.31
C ASP A 329 -4.31 -12.42 -8.32
N ASP A 330 -3.18 -13.01 -8.24
CA ASP A 330 -2.89 -14.33 -8.67
C ASP A 330 -1.49 -14.79 -8.25
N GLY A 331 -1.48 -15.67 -7.30
CA GLY A 331 -0.50 -16.71 -7.39
C GLY A 331 -0.73 -17.44 -8.69
N VAL A 332 0.16 -17.21 -9.67
CA VAL A 332 0.47 -18.13 -10.75
C VAL A 332 -0.74 -18.81 -11.40
N SER A 333 -1.20 -18.34 -12.53
CA SER A 333 -1.89 -19.19 -13.48
C SER A 333 -0.90 -20.19 -14.10
N THR A 334 -0.51 -21.19 -13.33
CA THR A 334 -0.18 -22.48 -13.87
C THR A 334 -1.52 -23.16 -14.11
N GLY A 335 -1.93 -23.29 -15.35
CA GLY A 335 -2.93 -24.12 -16.00
C GLY A 335 -3.85 -25.06 -15.19
N LEU A 336 -4.30 -24.64 -13.99
CA LEU A 336 -5.27 -25.35 -13.17
C LEU A 336 -6.57 -24.53 -13.19
N LYS A 337 -7.64 -25.19 -13.63
CA LYS A 337 -9.02 -24.68 -13.67
C LYS A 337 -9.34 -23.86 -12.43
N GLU A 338 -9.89 -22.65 -12.64
CA GLU A 338 -10.39 -21.76 -11.60
C GLU A 338 -11.39 -22.49 -10.68
N ASN A 339 -10.93 -22.89 -9.51
CA ASN A 339 -11.77 -23.48 -8.46
C ASN A 339 -12.11 -22.43 -7.37
N SER A 340 -12.30 -21.17 -7.74
CA SER A 340 -12.54 -20.11 -6.78
C SER A 340 -13.67 -19.17 -7.21
N VAL A 341 -14.41 -18.65 -6.23
CA VAL A 341 -15.41 -17.60 -6.42
C VAL A 341 -14.93 -16.31 -5.73
N TYR A 342 -15.29 -15.18 -6.32
CA TYR A 342 -14.91 -13.86 -5.87
C TYR A 342 -16.16 -13.08 -5.45
N VAL A 343 -16.18 -12.57 -4.21
CA VAL A 343 -17.33 -11.86 -3.65
C VAL A 343 -16.92 -10.53 -3.04
N PHE A 344 -17.81 -9.55 -3.12
CA PHE A 344 -17.57 -8.19 -2.64
C PHE A 344 -18.36 -7.90 -1.38
N THR A 345 -17.76 -7.10 -0.48
CA THR A 345 -18.54 -6.42 0.55
C THR A 345 -19.24 -5.19 -0.04
N PRO A 346 -20.29 -4.67 0.62
CA PRO A 346 -20.88 -3.37 0.25
C PRO A 346 -19.91 -2.18 0.29
N LYS A 347 -18.74 -2.36 0.95
CA LYS A 347 -17.66 -1.37 0.99
C LYS A 347 -16.67 -1.52 -0.17
N GLY A 348 -16.87 -2.52 -1.05
CA GLY A 348 -16.00 -2.79 -2.18
C GLY A 348 -14.79 -3.66 -1.86
N ASP A 349 -14.67 -4.24 -0.64
CA ASP A 349 -13.62 -5.20 -0.34
C ASP A 349 -13.91 -6.52 -1.05
N LEU A 350 -12.93 -7.07 -1.74
CA LEU A 350 -13.03 -8.34 -2.47
C LEU A 350 -12.43 -9.49 -1.66
N PHE A 351 -13.13 -10.62 -1.69
CA PHE A 351 -12.70 -11.86 -1.05
C PHE A 351 -12.73 -13.03 -2.02
N LYS A 352 -11.67 -13.86 -1.97
CA LYS A 352 -11.58 -15.11 -2.70
C LYS A 352 -11.99 -16.28 -1.81
N LEU A 353 -12.87 -17.11 -2.30
CA LEU A 353 -13.30 -18.34 -1.64
C LEU A 353 -13.23 -19.51 -2.62
N PRO A 354 -13.10 -20.77 -2.13
CA PRO A 354 -13.26 -21.95 -2.97
C PRO A 354 -14.64 -22.01 -3.64
N ILE A 355 -14.72 -22.59 -4.83
CA ILE A 355 -16.02 -22.89 -5.47
C ILE A 355 -16.87 -23.72 -4.51
N GLY A 356 -18.15 -23.36 -4.39
CA GLY A 356 -19.10 -23.98 -3.48
C GLY A 356 -19.15 -23.35 -2.10
N SER A 357 -18.30 -22.38 -1.81
CA SER A 357 -18.40 -21.60 -0.56
C SER A 357 -19.72 -20.87 -0.47
N THR A 358 -20.23 -20.77 0.75
CA THR A 358 -21.55 -20.24 1.08
C THR A 358 -21.44 -18.87 1.75
N VAL A 359 -22.59 -18.24 1.98
CA VAL A 359 -22.70 -17.00 2.78
C VAL A 359 -22.11 -17.17 4.18
N LEU A 360 -22.24 -18.34 4.77
CA LEU A 360 -21.65 -18.63 6.08
C LEU A 360 -20.13 -18.67 6.03
N ASP A 361 -19.55 -19.30 5.01
CA ASP A 361 -18.09 -19.34 4.81
C ASP A 361 -17.53 -17.92 4.65
N PHE A 362 -18.22 -17.09 3.89
CA PHE A 362 -17.87 -15.68 3.73
C PHE A 362 -17.95 -14.90 5.06
N ALA A 363 -18.99 -15.13 5.85
CA ALA A 363 -19.14 -14.47 7.15
C ALA A 363 -17.99 -14.81 8.11
N TYR A 364 -17.52 -16.08 8.12
CA TYR A 364 -16.36 -16.51 8.88
C TYR A 364 -15.05 -15.94 8.32
N LEU A 365 -14.93 -15.82 7.02
CA LEU A 365 -13.74 -15.21 6.37
C LEU A 365 -13.58 -13.74 6.77
N ILE A 366 -14.68 -13.00 6.87
CA ILE A 366 -14.66 -11.61 7.36
C ILE A 366 -14.21 -11.55 8.83
N HIS A 367 -14.87 -12.32 9.69
CA HIS A 367 -14.53 -12.39 11.13
C HIS A 367 -15.34 -13.49 11.83
N SER A 368 -14.69 -14.28 12.69
CA SER A 368 -15.35 -15.36 13.46
C SER A 368 -16.56 -14.91 14.27
N LYS A 369 -16.56 -13.68 14.84
CA LYS A 369 -17.73 -13.15 15.55
C LYS A 369 -18.92 -12.88 14.60
N ILE A 370 -18.66 -12.54 13.34
CA ILE A 370 -19.69 -12.36 12.33
C ILE A 370 -20.23 -13.74 11.95
N GLY A 371 -19.37 -14.69 11.63
CA GLY A 371 -19.77 -16.08 11.33
C GLY A 371 -20.62 -16.71 12.43
N ASN A 372 -20.20 -16.56 13.70
CA ASN A 372 -20.94 -17.13 14.85
C ASN A 372 -22.33 -16.52 15.09
N ARG A 373 -22.61 -15.33 14.56
CA ARG A 373 -23.89 -14.61 14.73
C ARG A 373 -24.68 -14.48 13.44
N CYS A 374 -24.12 -14.96 12.34
CA CYS A 374 -24.74 -14.86 11.04
C CYS A 374 -26.01 -15.73 10.97
N VAL A 375 -27.12 -15.14 10.60
CA VAL A 375 -28.40 -15.84 10.41
C VAL A 375 -28.85 -15.83 8.94
N GLY A 376 -28.16 -15.07 8.09
CA GLY A 376 -28.40 -14.93 6.66
C GLY A 376 -27.53 -13.83 6.09
N GLY A 377 -27.65 -13.53 4.82
CA GLY A 377 -26.92 -12.46 4.13
C GLY A 377 -27.78 -11.76 3.10
N ILE A 378 -27.27 -10.62 2.61
CA ILE A 378 -27.83 -9.94 1.45
C ILE A 378 -26.83 -10.11 0.31
N VAL A 379 -27.25 -10.75 -0.77
CA VAL A 379 -26.46 -10.93 -1.99
C VAL A 379 -27.24 -10.29 -3.13
N ASP A 380 -26.62 -9.38 -3.86
CA ASP A 380 -27.24 -8.62 -4.96
C ASP A 380 -28.57 -7.96 -4.57
N GLY A 381 -28.62 -7.40 -3.36
CA GLY A 381 -29.80 -6.72 -2.82
C GLY A 381 -30.92 -7.67 -2.35
N LYS A 382 -30.72 -9.00 -2.37
CA LYS A 382 -31.72 -10.00 -1.95
C LYS A 382 -31.29 -10.71 -0.66
N ASN A 383 -32.22 -10.93 0.25
CA ASN A 383 -32.01 -11.75 1.42
C ASN A 383 -31.83 -13.23 1.02
N VAL A 384 -30.74 -13.83 1.47
CA VAL A 384 -30.40 -15.24 1.17
C VAL A 384 -30.06 -16.02 2.45
N SER A 385 -30.20 -17.33 2.37
CA SER A 385 -29.87 -18.22 3.47
C SER A 385 -28.36 -18.37 3.65
N LEU A 386 -27.93 -18.82 4.82
CA LEU A 386 -26.53 -19.13 5.13
C LEU A 386 -25.91 -20.15 4.18
N ARG A 387 -26.72 -21.08 3.66
CA ARG A 387 -26.28 -22.16 2.75
C ARG A 387 -26.29 -21.75 1.28
N GLN A 388 -26.64 -20.50 0.96
CA GLN A 388 -26.61 -20.03 -0.41
C GLN A 388 -25.18 -20.07 -0.93
N PRO A 389 -24.90 -20.85 -2.00
CA PRO A 389 -23.60 -20.83 -2.66
C PRO A 389 -23.33 -19.44 -3.26
N LEU A 390 -22.13 -18.97 -3.07
CA LEU A 390 -21.65 -17.72 -3.63
C LEU A 390 -21.19 -17.91 -5.08
N ARG A 391 -21.34 -16.88 -5.89
CA ARG A 391 -20.88 -16.82 -7.28
C ARG A 391 -20.03 -15.56 -7.43
N SER A 392 -19.08 -15.61 -8.37
CA SER A 392 -18.32 -14.43 -8.75
C SER A 392 -19.23 -13.39 -9.39
N GLY A 393 -19.16 -12.14 -8.93
CA GLY A 393 -19.95 -11.06 -9.47
C GLY A 393 -19.82 -9.80 -8.67
#